data_085df953df3b6b0230663bdd7cf2cccc
#
_entry.id   085df953df3b6b0230663bdd7cf2cccc
#
_cell.length_a   1.000
_cell.length_b   1.000
_cell.length_c   1.000
_cell.angle_alpha   90.00
_cell.angle_beta   90.00
_cell.angle_gamma   90.00
#
_symmetry.space_group_name_H-M   'P 1'
#
loop_
_entity.id
_entity.type
_entity.pdbx_description
1 polymer ?
#
loop_
_entity_poly.entity_id
_entity_poly.type
_entity_poly.pdbx_seq_one_letter_code
_entity_poly.pdbx_strand_id
1 'polypeptide(L)'
;MIESGITQIVDLRADYSSDFYSELCQRSGISYFKFPVAYEEEWIVKMIEQFPAFCKLIDNGRFYIACAMGLHRTDIALCTYWVFYAADKGIAPPPICGYRKDKGLTTNKIMRMLNTVYKYMTEKNGVEPITMNVFLERKEIIKELSKSNNT
;
A
#
# COMPACT_ATOMS: atom_id res chain seq x y z
N MET A 1 11.21 -18.71 -5.62
CA MET A 1 10.14 -18.20 -4.77
C MET A 1 9.57 -19.25 -3.83
N ILE A 2 9.29 -20.45 -4.32
CA ILE A 2 8.78 -21.53 -3.46
C ILE A 2 9.78 -21.84 -2.33
N GLU A 3 11.06 -21.86 -2.66
CA GLU A 3 12.11 -22.13 -1.67
C GLU A 3 12.22 -21.06 -0.59
N SER A 4 11.79 -19.84 -0.87
CA SER A 4 11.83 -18.76 0.11
C SER A 4 10.58 -18.69 0.99
N GLY A 5 9.62 -19.60 0.79
CA GLY A 5 8.38 -19.63 1.56
C GLY A 5 7.33 -18.62 1.12
N ILE A 6 7.53 -17.96 -0.01
CA ILE A 6 6.55 -17.01 -0.55
C ILE A 6 5.37 -17.79 -1.13
N THR A 7 4.17 -17.44 -0.72
CA THR A 7 2.95 -18.08 -1.17
C THR A 7 2.04 -17.16 -1.99
N GLN A 8 2.35 -15.86 -2.02
CA GLN A 8 1.51 -14.88 -2.71
C GLN A 8 2.34 -13.78 -3.37
N ILE A 9 1.89 -13.34 -4.54
CA ILE A 9 2.43 -12.16 -5.20
C ILE A 9 1.35 -11.07 -5.18
N VAL A 10 1.71 -9.90 -4.69
CA VAL A 10 0.84 -8.71 -4.70
C VAL A 10 1.34 -7.79 -5.82
N ASP A 11 0.49 -7.55 -6.81
CA ASP A 11 0.81 -6.71 -7.96
C ASP A 11 0.18 -5.33 -7.78
N LEU A 12 1.00 -4.31 -7.59
CA LEU A 12 0.54 -2.93 -7.36
C LEU A 12 0.39 -2.13 -8.66
N ARG A 13 0.68 -2.74 -9.80
CA ARG A 13 0.67 -2.02 -11.06
C ARG A 13 -0.74 -1.88 -11.61
N ALA A 14 -1.21 -0.66 -11.77
CA ALA A 14 -2.50 -0.39 -12.37
C ALA A 14 -2.42 -0.37 -13.90
N ASP A 15 -1.29 0.09 -14.43
CA ASP A 15 -1.10 0.41 -15.84
C ASP A 15 -0.65 -0.76 -16.70
N TYR A 16 -0.36 -1.91 -16.11
CA TYR A 16 0.24 -3.04 -16.81
C TYR A 16 -0.68 -4.25 -16.79
N SER A 17 -0.56 -5.08 -17.83
CA SER A 17 -1.27 -6.35 -17.88
C SER A 17 -0.86 -7.24 -16.69
N SER A 18 -1.81 -7.97 -16.15
CA SER A 18 -1.58 -8.92 -15.06
C SER A 18 -1.04 -10.25 -15.58
N ASP A 19 -1.04 -10.47 -16.89
CA ASP A 19 -0.84 -11.79 -17.49
C ASP A 19 0.48 -12.45 -17.07
N PHE A 20 1.57 -11.68 -17.08
CA PHE A 20 2.88 -12.24 -16.75
C PHE A 20 2.90 -12.82 -15.33
N TYR A 21 2.50 -12.03 -14.34
CA TYR A 21 2.54 -12.50 -12.95
C TYR A 21 1.46 -13.54 -12.67
N SER A 22 0.31 -13.41 -13.31
CA SER A 22 -0.77 -14.38 -13.15
C SER A 22 -0.33 -15.76 -13.66
N GLU A 23 0.30 -15.80 -14.83
CA GLU A 23 0.81 -17.06 -15.38
C GLU A 23 1.93 -17.63 -14.54
N LEU A 24 2.85 -16.79 -14.08
CA LEU A 24 3.94 -17.24 -13.21
C LEU A 24 3.41 -17.87 -11.93
N CYS A 25 2.42 -17.24 -11.31
CA CYS A 25 1.78 -17.76 -10.11
C CYS A 25 1.10 -19.09 -10.36
N GLN A 26 0.39 -19.20 -11.48
CA GLN A 26 -0.31 -20.42 -11.84
C GLN A 26 0.67 -21.59 -11.99
N ARG A 27 1.81 -21.36 -12.64
CA ARG A 27 2.84 -22.38 -12.82
C ARG A 27 3.53 -22.78 -11.53
N SER A 28 3.68 -21.84 -10.61
CA SER A 28 4.46 -22.03 -9.38
C SER A 28 3.62 -22.44 -8.19
N GLY A 29 2.31 -22.53 -8.32
CA GLY A 29 1.41 -22.83 -7.22
C GLY A 29 1.30 -21.69 -6.21
N ILE A 30 1.59 -20.46 -6.63
CA ILE A 30 1.54 -19.25 -5.81
C ILE A 30 0.27 -18.47 -6.18
N SER A 31 -0.37 -17.86 -5.18
CA SER A 31 -1.56 -17.04 -5.42
C SER A 31 -1.19 -15.66 -5.93
N TYR A 32 -2.02 -15.13 -6.84
CA TYR A 32 -1.86 -13.79 -7.39
C TYR A 32 -2.94 -12.86 -6.86
N PHE A 33 -2.53 -11.67 -6.40
CA PHE A 33 -3.45 -10.67 -5.87
C PHE A 33 -3.14 -9.31 -6.49
N LYS A 34 -4.13 -8.70 -7.13
CA LYS A 34 -4.00 -7.38 -7.75
C LYS A 34 -4.50 -6.31 -6.79
N PHE A 35 -3.60 -5.40 -6.39
CA PHE A 35 -3.96 -4.26 -5.54
C PHE A 35 -3.40 -3.01 -6.21
N PRO A 36 -4.14 -2.45 -7.19
CA PRO A 36 -3.62 -1.36 -8.01
C PRO A 36 -3.45 -0.07 -7.22
N VAL A 37 -2.27 0.54 -7.33
CA VAL A 37 -1.97 1.81 -6.68
C VAL A 37 -1.90 2.89 -7.76
N ALA A 38 -2.95 3.68 -7.86
CA ALA A 38 -3.05 4.79 -8.80
C ALA A 38 -4.09 5.78 -8.28
N TYR A 39 -4.07 7.01 -8.84
CA TYR A 39 -4.88 8.11 -8.30
C TYR A 39 -6.19 8.34 -9.03
N GLU A 40 -6.39 7.76 -10.20
CA GLU A 40 -7.64 7.87 -10.93
C GLU A 40 -8.78 7.23 -10.12
N GLU A 41 -9.96 7.83 -10.18
CA GLU A 41 -11.08 7.43 -9.34
C GLU A 41 -11.41 5.94 -9.45
N GLU A 42 -11.38 5.39 -10.66
CA GLU A 42 -11.65 3.96 -10.87
C GLU A 42 -10.70 3.05 -10.09
N TRP A 43 -9.43 3.44 -10.01
CA TRP A 43 -8.43 2.66 -9.27
C TRP A 43 -8.55 2.86 -7.76
N ILE A 44 -8.94 4.07 -7.33
CA ILE A 44 -9.18 4.34 -5.90
C ILE A 44 -10.35 3.48 -5.40
N VAL A 45 -11.42 3.39 -6.18
CA VAL A 45 -12.57 2.54 -5.83
C VAL A 45 -12.13 1.10 -5.66
N LYS A 46 -11.36 0.60 -6.63
CA LYS A 46 -10.89 -0.79 -6.60
C LYS A 46 -9.95 -1.05 -5.42
N MET A 47 -9.07 -0.10 -5.14
CA MET A 47 -8.16 -0.20 -4.00
C MET A 47 -8.96 -0.30 -2.69
N ILE A 48 -9.97 0.53 -2.53
CA ILE A 48 -10.79 0.54 -1.31
C ILE A 48 -11.56 -0.79 -1.19
N GLU A 49 -12.10 -1.30 -2.28
CA GLU A 49 -12.81 -2.58 -2.28
C GLU A 49 -11.88 -3.74 -1.90
N GLN A 50 -10.65 -3.71 -2.36
CA GLN A 50 -9.68 -4.77 -2.12
C GLN A 50 -8.90 -4.61 -0.81
N PHE A 51 -9.07 -3.47 -0.15
CA PHE A 51 -8.26 -3.15 1.02
C PHE A 51 -8.36 -4.19 2.15
N PRO A 52 -9.54 -4.66 2.54
CA PRO A 52 -9.62 -5.65 3.61
C PRO A 52 -8.87 -6.95 3.28
N ALA A 53 -8.95 -7.42 2.04
CA ALA A 53 -8.22 -8.60 1.60
C ALA A 53 -6.72 -8.35 1.58
N PHE A 54 -6.31 -7.16 1.16
CA PHE A 54 -4.90 -6.77 1.17
C PHE A 54 -4.33 -6.79 2.59
N CYS A 55 -5.06 -6.25 3.55
CA CYS A 55 -4.63 -6.23 4.95
C CYS A 55 -4.43 -7.64 5.50
N LYS A 56 -5.36 -8.54 5.22
CA LYS A 56 -5.23 -9.94 5.64
C LYS A 56 -4.03 -10.62 5.02
N LEU A 57 -3.78 -10.34 3.76
CA LEU A 57 -2.65 -10.90 3.03
C LEU A 57 -1.34 -10.44 3.66
N ILE A 58 -1.22 -9.15 3.97
CA ILE A 58 -0.01 -8.62 4.62
C ILE A 58 0.17 -9.21 6.01
N ASP A 59 -0.91 -9.35 6.78
CA ASP A 59 -0.85 -9.95 8.13
C ASP A 59 -0.35 -11.40 8.09
N ASN A 60 -0.70 -12.15 7.06
CA ASN A 60 -0.26 -13.54 6.92
C ASN A 60 1.22 -13.68 6.57
N GLY A 61 1.84 -12.63 6.04
CA GLY A 61 3.22 -12.70 5.59
C GLY A 61 3.37 -13.56 4.35
N ARG A 62 4.60 -13.95 4.04
CA ARG A 62 4.94 -14.83 2.90
C ARG A 62 4.48 -14.28 1.55
N PHE A 63 4.61 -12.97 1.36
CA PHE A 63 4.22 -12.31 0.13
C PHE A 63 5.44 -11.63 -0.52
N TYR A 64 5.31 -11.40 -1.82
CA TYR A 64 6.24 -10.58 -2.59
C TYR A 64 5.43 -9.46 -3.25
N ILE A 65 5.89 -8.23 -3.12
CA ILE A 65 5.21 -7.08 -3.71
C ILE A 65 5.90 -6.71 -5.01
N ALA A 66 5.14 -6.69 -6.10
CA ALA A 66 5.62 -6.32 -7.42
C ALA A 66 5.05 -4.95 -7.82
N CYS A 67 5.92 -4.02 -8.20
CA CYS A 67 5.49 -2.77 -8.79
C CYS A 67 6.50 -2.31 -9.84
N ALA A 68 6.05 -1.39 -10.71
CA ALA A 68 6.80 -1.05 -11.92
C ALA A 68 8.20 -0.51 -11.64
N MET A 69 8.35 0.42 -10.70
CA MET A 69 9.63 1.05 -10.37
C MET A 69 10.11 0.68 -8.96
N GLY A 70 9.41 -0.20 -8.31
CA GLY A 70 9.87 -0.86 -7.10
C GLY A 70 9.69 -0.17 -5.77
N LEU A 71 9.55 1.14 -5.68
CA LEU A 71 9.66 1.79 -4.39
C LEU A 71 8.46 2.64 -3.99
N HIS A 72 8.02 3.56 -4.84
CA HIS A 72 6.96 4.49 -4.44
C HIS A 72 5.63 3.81 -4.18
N ARG A 73 5.20 2.90 -5.05
CA ARG A 73 3.91 2.22 -4.91
C ARG A 73 3.90 1.29 -3.70
N THR A 74 5.03 0.64 -3.43
CA THR A 74 5.16 -0.21 -2.25
C THR A 74 5.02 0.61 -0.97
N ASP A 75 5.72 1.73 -0.89
CA ASP A 75 5.63 2.62 0.27
C ASP A 75 4.20 3.15 0.44
N ILE A 76 3.54 3.54 -0.65
CA ILE A 76 2.17 4.02 -0.61
C ILE A 76 1.23 2.94 -0.07
N ALA A 77 1.33 1.73 -0.59
CA ALA A 77 0.48 0.62 -0.18
C ALA A 77 0.67 0.27 1.29
N LEU A 78 1.92 0.16 1.74
CA LEU A 78 2.22 -0.21 3.11
C LEU A 78 1.86 0.90 4.11
N CYS A 79 2.02 2.17 3.74
CA CYS A 79 1.59 3.28 4.59
C CYS A 79 0.07 3.35 4.69
N THR A 80 -0.64 3.07 3.61
CA THR A 80 -2.10 3.01 3.62
C THR A 80 -2.58 1.89 4.55
N TYR A 81 -1.97 0.71 4.43
CA TYR A 81 -2.22 -0.41 5.31
C TYR A 81 -2.00 -0.03 6.78
N TRP A 82 -0.90 0.66 7.08
CA TRP A 82 -0.60 1.03 8.46
C TRP A 82 -1.59 2.07 9.00
N VAL A 83 -1.82 3.15 8.26
CA VAL A 83 -2.66 4.26 8.74
C VAL A 83 -4.09 3.80 9.04
N PHE A 84 -4.68 3.02 8.15
CA PHE A 84 -6.10 2.67 8.23
C PHE A 84 -6.37 1.31 8.88
N TYR A 85 -5.34 0.54 9.19
CA TYR A 85 -5.55 -0.81 9.71
C TYR A 85 -4.53 -1.21 10.79
N ALA A 86 -3.24 -1.28 10.45
CA ALA A 86 -2.25 -1.89 11.32
C ALA A 86 -1.94 -1.08 12.59
N ALA A 87 -2.04 0.25 12.51
CA ALA A 87 -1.78 1.12 13.65
C ALA A 87 -2.75 0.82 14.81
N ASP A 88 -4.00 0.48 14.50
CA ASP A 88 -4.99 0.12 15.52
C ASP A 88 -4.65 -1.19 16.22
N LYS A 89 -3.81 -2.00 15.62
CA LYS A 89 -3.35 -3.27 16.17
C LYS A 89 -2.03 -3.14 16.92
N GLY A 90 -1.50 -1.93 17.07
CA GLY A 90 -0.24 -1.69 17.74
C GLY A 90 0.98 -2.07 16.91
N ILE A 91 0.82 -2.26 15.61
CA ILE A 91 1.93 -2.59 14.71
C ILE A 91 2.70 -1.30 14.40
N ALA A 92 4.03 -1.38 14.41
CA ALA A 92 4.89 -0.23 14.10
C ALA A 92 4.74 0.19 12.64
N PRO A 93 4.92 1.50 12.33
CA PRO A 93 4.84 1.95 10.94
C PRO A 93 5.93 1.33 10.07
N PRO A 94 5.66 1.13 8.77
CA PRO A 94 6.65 0.53 7.87
C PRO A 94 7.79 1.51 7.60
N PRO A 95 8.98 1.00 7.25
CA PRO A 95 10.06 1.87 6.81
C PRO A 95 9.71 2.47 5.45
N ILE A 96 10.19 3.69 5.21
CA ILE A 96 10.03 4.35 3.92
C ILE A 96 11.27 4.02 3.08
N CYS A 97 11.07 3.29 1.98
CA CYS A 97 12.15 2.72 1.19
C CYS A 97 12.48 3.46 -0.11
N GLY A 98 11.85 4.58 -0.38
CA GLY A 98 12.09 5.36 -1.60
C GLY A 98 13.56 5.71 -1.83
N TYR A 99 13.92 6.02 -3.07
CA TYR A 99 15.28 6.41 -3.39
C TYR A 99 15.68 7.63 -2.57
N ARG A 100 16.94 7.64 -2.13
CA ARG A 100 17.45 8.68 -1.25
C ARG A 100 17.18 10.09 -1.79
N LYS A 101 17.42 10.31 -3.07
CA LYS A 101 17.22 11.62 -3.71
C LYS A 101 15.75 11.96 -3.95
N ASP A 102 14.87 10.97 -3.85
CA ASP A 102 13.45 11.12 -4.15
C ASP A 102 12.54 11.04 -2.93
N LYS A 103 13.10 11.04 -1.72
CA LYS A 103 12.30 10.86 -0.50
C LYS A 103 11.20 11.89 -0.32
N GLY A 104 11.46 13.15 -0.64
CA GLY A 104 10.44 14.19 -0.60
C GLY A 104 9.28 13.88 -1.54
N LEU A 105 9.59 13.41 -2.74
CA LEU A 105 8.59 13.02 -3.71
C LEU A 105 7.78 11.83 -3.23
N THR A 106 8.46 10.82 -2.65
CA THR A 106 7.79 9.64 -2.10
C THR A 106 6.83 10.04 -0.99
N THR A 107 7.27 10.89 -0.05
CA THR A 107 6.43 11.38 1.04
C THR A 107 5.21 12.11 0.50
N ASN A 108 5.38 12.97 -0.50
CA ASN A 108 4.27 13.70 -1.09
C ASN A 108 3.26 12.77 -1.75
N LYS A 109 3.73 11.72 -2.42
CA LYS A 109 2.85 10.72 -3.03
C LYS A 109 2.07 9.94 -1.97
N ILE A 110 2.73 9.56 -0.88
CA ILE A 110 2.07 8.88 0.24
C ILE A 110 0.97 9.78 0.82
N MET A 111 1.29 11.05 1.11
CA MET A 111 0.31 11.98 1.67
C MET A 111 -0.86 12.18 0.73
N ARG A 112 -0.58 12.32 -0.58
CA ARG A 112 -1.63 12.47 -1.58
C ARG A 112 -2.57 11.26 -1.58
N MET A 113 -2.03 10.06 -1.54
CA MET A 113 -2.84 8.85 -1.53
C MET A 113 -3.68 8.75 -0.26
N LEU A 114 -3.08 8.98 0.90
CA LEU A 114 -3.80 8.92 2.17
C LEU A 114 -4.96 9.92 2.19
N ASN A 115 -4.70 11.15 1.74
CA ASN A 115 -5.74 12.17 1.68
C ASN A 115 -6.86 11.79 0.69
N THR A 116 -6.48 11.25 -0.46
CA THR A 116 -7.45 10.85 -1.50
C THR A 116 -8.35 9.72 -1.00
N VAL A 117 -7.77 8.70 -0.39
CA VAL A 117 -8.52 7.57 0.14
C VAL A 117 -9.45 8.01 1.27
N TYR A 118 -8.93 8.79 2.21
CA TYR A 118 -9.74 9.26 3.34
C TYR A 118 -10.93 10.09 2.86
N LYS A 119 -10.66 11.03 1.94
CA LYS A 119 -11.70 11.88 1.37
C LYS A 119 -12.75 11.07 0.62
N TYR A 120 -12.32 10.09 -0.17
CA TYR A 120 -13.24 9.23 -0.91
C TYR A 120 -14.15 8.46 0.06
N MET A 121 -13.58 7.86 1.08
CA MET A 121 -14.36 7.06 2.04
C MET A 121 -15.36 7.92 2.80
N THR A 122 -14.96 9.11 3.23
CA THR A 122 -15.84 9.97 4.01
C THR A 122 -16.92 10.66 3.15
N GLU A 123 -16.56 11.18 1.98
CA GLU A 123 -17.47 11.93 1.13
C GLU A 123 -18.34 11.07 0.23
N LYS A 124 -17.76 10.02 -0.37
CA LYS A 124 -18.48 9.17 -1.33
C LYS A 124 -19.15 7.98 -0.67
N ASN A 125 -18.46 7.33 0.25
CA ASN A 125 -18.98 6.12 0.90
C ASN A 125 -19.66 6.40 2.23
N GLY A 126 -19.53 7.62 2.78
CA GLY A 126 -20.11 7.96 4.07
C GLY A 126 -19.49 7.19 5.23
N VAL A 127 -18.28 6.72 5.07
CA VAL A 127 -17.58 5.91 6.07
C VAL A 127 -16.43 6.73 6.66
N GLU A 128 -16.33 6.76 7.99
CA GLU A 128 -15.16 7.35 8.66
C GLU A 128 -14.30 6.22 9.18
N PRO A 129 -13.23 5.83 8.41
CA PRO A 129 -12.41 4.69 8.80
C PRO A 129 -11.68 4.90 10.13
N ILE A 130 -11.27 6.13 10.37
CA ILE A 130 -10.65 6.60 11.62
C ILE A 130 -11.05 8.05 11.80
N THR A 131 -10.96 8.58 13.02
CA THR A 131 -11.30 9.99 13.23
C THR A 131 -10.28 10.90 12.54
N MET A 132 -10.69 12.12 12.24
CA MET A 132 -9.80 13.11 11.62
C MET A 132 -8.54 13.36 12.47
N ASN A 133 -8.69 13.44 13.78
CA ASN A 133 -7.54 13.67 14.67
C ASN A 133 -6.54 12.52 14.60
N VAL A 134 -7.02 11.28 14.60
CA VAL A 134 -6.18 10.09 14.49
C VAL A 134 -5.50 10.06 13.11
N PHE A 135 -6.24 10.40 12.06
CA PHE A 135 -5.70 10.45 10.71
C PHE A 135 -4.54 11.44 10.60
N LEU A 136 -4.74 12.67 11.13
CA LEU A 136 -3.70 13.70 11.08
C LEU A 136 -2.47 13.29 11.88
N GLU A 137 -2.67 12.70 13.05
CA GLU A 137 -1.58 12.20 13.89
C GLU A 137 -0.75 11.15 13.17
N ARG A 138 -1.40 10.17 12.54
CA ARG A 138 -0.71 9.09 11.83
C ARG A 138 0.03 9.60 10.60
N LYS A 139 -0.55 10.57 9.88
CA LYS A 139 0.16 11.20 8.76
C LYS A 139 1.43 11.90 9.21
N GLU A 140 1.38 12.57 10.37
CA GLU A 140 2.56 13.24 10.90
C GLU A 140 3.65 12.25 11.26
N ILE A 141 3.29 11.10 11.81
CA ILE A 141 4.25 10.03 12.10
C ILE A 141 4.96 9.59 10.82
N ILE A 142 4.21 9.39 9.73
CA ILE A 142 4.80 9.02 8.43
C ILE A 142 5.76 10.10 7.94
N LYS A 143 5.39 11.37 8.05
CA LYS A 143 6.26 12.48 7.64
C LYS A 143 7.56 12.49 8.41
N GLU A 144 7.49 12.31 9.73
CA GLU A 144 8.69 12.32 10.56
C GLU A 144 9.62 11.15 10.26
N LEU A 145 9.05 9.96 9.97
CA LEU A 145 9.85 8.82 9.57
C LEU A 145 10.58 9.08 8.24
N SER A 146 9.92 9.76 7.30
CA SER A 146 10.55 10.12 6.04
C SER A 146 11.74 11.04 6.24
N LYS A 147 11.64 11.97 7.18
CA LYS A 147 12.74 12.90 7.48
C LYS A 147 13.90 12.19 8.17
N SER A 148 13.62 11.32 9.15
CA SER A 148 14.66 10.64 9.91
C SER A 148 15.49 9.70 9.06
N ASN A 149 14.96 9.25 7.94
CA ASN A 149 15.66 8.36 6.99
C ASN A 149 16.48 9.12 5.94
N ASN A 150 16.57 10.45 6.04
CA ASN A 150 17.30 11.28 5.07
C ASN A 150 18.80 11.44 5.37
N THR A 151 19.29 10.81 6.38
CA THR A 151 20.70 10.88 6.73
C THR A 151 21.59 9.94 5.91
#